data_116b5d4a0bb88cc4ce9164f694d78c2f
#
_entry.id   116b5d4a0bb88cc4ce9164f694d78c2f
#
_cell.length_a   1.000
_cell.length_b   1.000
_cell.length_c   1.000
_cell.angle_alpha   90.00
_cell.angle_beta   90.00
_cell.angle_gamma   90.00
#
_symmetry.space_group_name_H-M   'P 1'
#
loop_
_entity.id
_entity.type
_entity.pdbx_description
1 polymer ?
#
loop_
_entity_poly.entity_id
_entity_poly.type
_entity_poly.pdbx_seq_one_letter_code
_entity_poly.pdbx_strand_id
1 'polypeptide(L)'
;MEQQLRVLVAEDEPIVGFDLCDTVAEAGYMVEGPFDEISSAMLSFQKCKPDIAILDVQLGDGIVYPLAEQMMAENVPVIFHSGRLSPDEVALRFPRAQALSKPCPPAEMIDSIQRAAAKA
;
A
#
# COMPACT_ATOMS: atom_id res chain seq x y z
N MET A 1 -3.44 -3.50 25.93
CA MET A 1 -4.36 -3.49 24.79
C MET A 1 -3.59 -3.15 23.54
N GLU A 2 -3.67 -4.02 22.54
CA GLU A 2 -2.94 -3.79 21.30
C GLU A 2 -3.67 -2.76 20.47
N GLN A 3 -2.91 -1.82 19.90
CA GLN A 3 -3.46 -0.89 18.93
C GLN A 3 -3.57 -1.58 17.58
N GLN A 4 -4.65 -1.30 16.87
CA GLN A 4 -4.76 -1.72 15.49
C GLN A 4 -3.76 -0.93 14.64
N LEU A 5 -3.03 -1.62 13.79
CA LEU A 5 -2.17 -0.96 12.83
C LEU A 5 -3.01 -0.34 11.72
N ARG A 6 -2.54 0.80 11.24
CA ARG A 6 -3.22 1.57 10.21
C ARG A 6 -2.55 1.31 8.87
N VAL A 7 -3.36 0.95 7.88
CA VAL A 7 -2.90 0.65 6.53
C VAL A 7 -3.50 1.67 5.57
N LEU A 8 -2.64 2.41 4.89
CA LEU A 8 -3.06 3.33 3.84
C LEU A 8 -3.10 2.57 2.53
N VAL A 9 -4.21 2.71 1.80
CA VAL A 9 -4.40 2.03 0.51
C VAL A 9 -4.57 3.08 -0.58
N ALA A 10 -3.74 3.01 -1.62
CA ALA A 10 -3.84 3.88 -2.80
C ALA A 10 -4.06 3.01 -4.04
N GLU A 11 -5.20 3.19 -4.68
CA GLU A 11 -5.65 2.40 -5.82
C GLU A 11 -6.67 3.22 -6.60
N ASP A 12 -6.47 3.38 -7.92
CA ASP A 12 -7.35 4.21 -8.75
C ASP A 12 -8.53 3.45 -9.38
N GLU A 13 -8.52 2.13 -9.35
CA GLU A 13 -9.66 1.33 -9.79
C GLU A 13 -10.62 1.11 -8.61
N PRO A 14 -11.85 1.68 -8.65
CA PRO A 14 -12.71 1.67 -7.47
C PRO A 14 -13.05 0.29 -6.93
N ILE A 15 -13.37 -0.65 -7.81
CA ILE A 15 -13.74 -2.00 -7.37
C ILE A 15 -12.53 -2.70 -6.73
N VAL A 16 -11.37 -2.60 -7.34
CA VAL A 16 -10.14 -3.19 -6.81
C VAL A 16 -9.80 -2.55 -5.46
N GLY A 17 -9.92 -1.23 -5.37
CA GLY A 17 -9.62 -0.49 -4.14
C GLY A 17 -10.54 -0.88 -2.99
N PHE A 18 -11.85 -0.96 -3.24
CA PHE A 18 -12.80 -1.35 -2.20
C PHE A 18 -12.61 -2.80 -1.76
N ASP A 19 -12.38 -3.72 -2.70
CA ASP A 19 -12.11 -5.12 -2.35
C ASP A 19 -10.84 -5.25 -1.51
N LEU A 20 -9.81 -4.51 -1.87
CA LEU A 20 -8.56 -4.50 -1.11
C LEU A 20 -8.77 -3.96 0.29
N CYS A 21 -9.48 -2.86 0.44
CA CYS A 21 -9.81 -2.29 1.75
C CYS A 21 -10.61 -3.28 2.61
N ASP A 22 -11.57 -3.97 2.02
CA ASP A 22 -12.33 -4.98 2.74
C ASP A 22 -11.45 -6.13 3.23
N THR A 23 -10.53 -6.60 2.38
CA THR A 23 -9.57 -7.64 2.76
C THR A 23 -8.72 -7.20 3.95
N VAL A 24 -8.21 -5.98 3.90
CA VAL A 24 -7.36 -5.43 4.96
C VAL A 24 -8.15 -5.28 6.26
N ALA A 25 -9.37 -4.74 6.18
CA ALA A 25 -10.21 -4.54 7.35
C ALA A 25 -10.61 -5.88 8.00
N GLU A 26 -10.95 -6.87 7.19
CA GLU A 26 -11.29 -8.20 7.68
C GLU A 26 -10.11 -8.88 8.40
N ALA A 27 -8.90 -8.53 8.02
CA ALA A 27 -7.69 -9.06 8.67
C ALA A 27 -7.38 -8.37 10.00
N GLY A 28 -8.16 -7.36 10.39
CA GLY A 28 -8.03 -6.71 11.70
C GLY A 28 -7.29 -5.39 11.71
N TYR A 29 -7.01 -4.82 10.55
CA TYR A 29 -6.30 -3.54 10.43
C TYR A 29 -7.28 -2.38 10.25
N MET A 30 -6.85 -1.19 10.65
CA MET A 30 -7.57 0.04 10.31
C MET A 30 -7.16 0.45 8.91
N VAL A 31 -8.14 0.85 8.09
CA VAL A 31 -7.90 1.17 6.69
C VAL A 31 -8.12 2.65 6.43
N GLU A 32 -7.21 3.28 5.71
CA GLU A 32 -7.39 4.62 5.17
C GLU A 32 -7.34 4.53 3.65
N GLY A 33 -8.39 5.01 3.02
CA GLY A 33 -8.54 4.96 1.57
C GLY A 33 -9.76 4.18 1.15
N PRO A 34 -9.84 3.77 -0.11
CA PRO A 34 -8.77 3.86 -1.10
C PRO A 34 -8.61 5.28 -1.67
N PHE A 35 -7.37 5.72 -1.82
CA PHE A 35 -7.06 6.99 -2.47
C PHE A 35 -6.77 6.73 -3.94
N ASP A 36 -7.40 7.49 -4.82
CA ASP A 36 -7.25 7.30 -6.26
C ASP A 36 -6.18 8.19 -6.88
N GLU A 37 -5.63 9.12 -6.10
CA GLU A 37 -4.60 10.04 -6.55
C GLU A 37 -3.45 10.11 -5.56
N ILE A 38 -2.26 10.42 -6.08
CA ILE A 38 -1.06 10.61 -5.25
C ILE A 38 -1.27 11.77 -4.29
N SER A 39 -1.88 12.87 -4.76
CA SER A 39 -2.09 14.06 -3.94
C SER A 39 -2.94 13.78 -2.72
N SER A 40 -4.04 13.04 -2.86
CA SER A 40 -4.90 12.72 -1.72
C SER A 40 -4.23 11.74 -0.75
N ALA A 41 -3.50 10.77 -1.28
CA ALA A 41 -2.73 9.84 -0.44
C ALA A 41 -1.63 10.58 0.32
N MET A 42 -0.95 11.51 -0.32
CA MET A 42 0.09 12.32 0.31
C MET A 42 -0.48 13.17 1.46
N LEU A 43 -1.64 13.79 1.25
CA LEU A 43 -2.29 14.58 2.30
C LEU A 43 -2.63 13.72 3.51
N SER A 44 -3.16 12.52 3.29
CA SER A 44 -3.46 11.59 4.37
C SER A 44 -2.19 11.19 5.13
N PHE A 45 -1.14 10.88 4.40
CA PHE A 45 0.16 10.52 4.98
C PHE A 45 0.73 11.66 5.84
N GLN A 46 0.63 12.89 5.36
CA GLN A 46 1.15 14.06 6.09
C GLN A 46 0.34 14.36 7.34
N LYS A 47 -0.97 14.12 7.32
CA LYS A 47 -1.83 14.34 8.49
C LYS A 47 -1.62 13.30 9.58
N CYS A 48 -1.47 12.06 9.19
CA CYS A 48 -1.31 10.97 10.13
C CYS A 48 -0.54 9.84 9.44
N LYS A 49 0.68 9.62 9.91
CA LYS A 49 1.57 8.62 9.34
C LYS A 49 0.96 7.23 9.52
N PRO A 50 0.77 6.46 8.44
CA PRO A 50 0.29 5.09 8.56
C PRO A 50 1.40 4.16 9.05
N ASP A 51 1.01 2.96 9.47
CA ASP A 51 1.98 1.93 9.86
C ASP A 51 2.46 1.14 8.65
N ILE A 52 1.61 1.00 7.64
CA ILE A 52 1.90 0.26 6.40
C ILE A 52 1.20 0.98 5.26
N ALA A 53 1.77 0.94 4.07
CA ALA A 53 1.14 1.48 2.87
C ALA A 53 1.08 0.43 1.76
N ILE A 54 -0.08 0.31 1.13
CA ILE A 54 -0.28 -0.51 -0.07
C ILE A 54 -0.53 0.45 -1.22
N LEU A 55 0.35 0.47 -2.20
CA LEU A 55 0.34 1.45 -3.27
C LEU A 55 0.29 0.79 -4.64
N ASP A 56 -0.69 1.19 -5.46
CA ASP A 56 -0.63 0.92 -6.89
C ASP A 56 0.48 1.80 -7.47
N VAL A 57 1.24 1.27 -8.40
CA VAL A 57 2.35 2.00 -9.01
C VAL A 57 1.86 3.21 -9.80
N GLN A 58 0.71 3.08 -10.47
CA GLN A 58 0.14 4.18 -11.23
C GLN A 58 -1.23 4.56 -10.69
N LEU A 59 -1.37 5.82 -10.30
CA LEU A 59 -2.61 6.40 -9.83
C LEU A 59 -3.13 7.42 -10.84
N GLY A 60 -4.29 7.99 -10.56
CA GLY A 60 -4.95 8.91 -11.50
C GLY A 60 -4.09 10.11 -11.90
N ASP A 61 -3.22 10.58 -11.03
CA ASP A 61 -2.38 11.75 -11.26
C ASP A 61 -0.89 11.43 -11.44
N GLY A 62 -0.53 10.17 -11.67
CA GLY A 62 0.85 9.84 -12.03
C GLY A 62 1.40 8.57 -11.41
N ILE A 63 2.73 8.49 -11.39
CA ILE A 63 3.46 7.36 -10.85
C ILE A 63 3.76 7.60 -9.36
N VAL A 64 3.54 6.57 -8.55
CA VAL A 64 3.52 6.66 -7.09
C VAL A 64 4.93 6.76 -6.45
N TYR A 65 5.98 6.58 -7.22
CA TYR A 65 7.33 6.46 -6.67
C TYR A 65 7.77 7.61 -5.75
N PRO A 66 7.51 8.89 -6.06
CA PRO A 66 7.88 9.95 -5.13
C PRO A 66 7.21 9.83 -3.76
N LEU A 67 5.95 9.41 -3.74
CA LEU A 67 5.23 9.16 -2.49
C LEU A 67 5.84 7.99 -1.74
N ALA A 68 6.14 6.90 -2.45
CA ALA A 68 6.77 5.73 -1.85
C ALA A 68 8.12 6.07 -1.23
N GLU A 69 8.92 6.89 -1.91
CA GLU A 69 10.22 7.33 -1.40
C GLU A 69 10.08 8.10 -0.09
N GLN A 70 9.10 9.01 -0.01
CA GLN A 70 8.86 9.77 1.22
C GLN A 70 8.38 8.87 2.36
N MET A 71 7.49 7.95 2.07
CA MET A 71 7.00 7.01 3.09
C MET A 71 8.13 6.15 3.63
N MET A 72 8.96 5.61 2.75
CA MET A 72 10.07 4.76 3.16
C MET A 72 11.14 5.54 3.93
N ALA A 73 11.34 6.81 3.59
CA ALA A 73 12.25 7.68 4.32
C ALA A 73 11.79 7.90 5.78
N GLU A 74 10.49 7.77 6.03
CA GLU A 74 9.92 7.85 7.37
C GLU A 74 9.64 6.47 7.97
N ASN A 75 10.25 5.44 7.44
CA ASN A 75 10.17 4.07 7.93
C ASN A 75 8.78 3.45 7.85
N VAL A 76 7.98 3.86 6.88
CA VAL A 76 6.70 3.20 6.58
C VAL A 76 6.96 2.09 5.57
N PRO A 77 6.71 0.83 5.94
CA PRO A 77 6.83 -0.28 4.99
C PRO A 77 5.84 -0.11 3.83
N VAL A 78 6.32 -0.33 2.62
CA VAL A 78 5.51 -0.19 1.40
C VAL A 78 5.33 -1.53 0.73
N ILE A 79 4.10 -1.83 0.33
CA ILE A 79 3.73 -2.98 -0.50
C ILE A 79 3.21 -2.42 -1.81
N PHE A 80 3.90 -2.69 -2.91
CA PHE A 80 3.41 -2.29 -4.23
C PHE A 80 2.45 -3.35 -4.76
N HIS A 81 1.38 -2.90 -5.40
CA HIS A 81 0.34 -3.75 -5.96
C HIS A 81 0.06 -3.25 -7.38
N SER A 82 0.61 -3.92 -8.39
CA SER A 82 0.60 -3.41 -9.75
C SER A 82 0.16 -4.45 -10.77
N GLY A 83 -0.62 -3.99 -11.77
CA GLY A 83 -1.02 -4.82 -12.90
C GLY A 83 -0.22 -4.56 -14.16
N ARG A 84 0.55 -3.46 -14.20
CA ARG A 84 1.28 -3.05 -15.42
C ARG A 84 2.76 -3.37 -15.39
N LEU A 85 3.39 -3.19 -14.24
CA LEU A 85 4.80 -3.47 -14.08
C LEU A 85 4.99 -4.80 -13.38
N SER A 86 6.03 -5.52 -13.74
CA SER A 86 6.35 -6.77 -13.06
C SER A 86 6.85 -6.48 -11.65
N PRO A 87 6.62 -7.38 -10.69
CA PRO A 87 7.20 -7.23 -9.36
C PRO A 87 8.73 -7.09 -9.39
N ASP A 88 9.40 -7.74 -10.34
CA ASP A 88 10.85 -7.67 -10.48
C ASP A 88 11.34 -6.25 -10.81
N GLU A 89 10.62 -5.55 -11.70
CA GLU A 89 10.96 -4.18 -12.06
C GLU A 89 10.85 -3.24 -10.86
N VAL A 90 9.79 -3.41 -10.08
CA VAL A 90 9.56 -2.61 -8.88
C VAL A 90 10.61 -2.92 -7.82
N ALA A 91 10.93 -4.20 -7.65
CA ALA A 91 11.92 -4.64 -6.66
C ALA A 91 13.32 -4.11 -6.95
N LEU A 92 13.69 -3.97 -8.22
CA LEU A 92 14.98 -3.36 -8.59
C LEU A 92 15.06 -1.92 -8.12
N ARG A 93 13.95 -1.19 -8.21
CA ARG A 93 13.91 0.23 -7.80
C ARG A 93 13.74 0.38 -6.29
N PHE A 94 12.99 -0.51 -5.66
CA PHE A 94 12.70 -0.46 -4.22
C PHE A 94 12.98 -1.81 -3.57
N PRO A 95 14.25 -2.15 -3.36
CA PRO A 95 14.59 -3.50 -2.87
C PRO A 95 14.11 -3.80 -1.45
N ARG A 96 13.76 -2.78 -0.68
CA ARG A 96 13.22 -2.98 0.67
C ARG A 96 11.71 -3.16 0.70
N ALA A 97 11.02 -2.83 -0.39
CA ALA A 97 9.57 -2.95 -0.47
C ALA A 97 9.19 -4.33 -0.96
N GLN A 98 7.95 -4.72 -0.67
CA GLN A 98 7.35 -5.89 -1.27
C GLN A 98 6.63 -5.47 -2.54
N ALA A 99 6.55 -6.35 -3.53
CA ALA A 99 5.85 -6.07 -4.78
C ALA A 99 5.00 -7.26 -5.15
N LEU A 100 3.70 -7.01 -5.32
CA LEU A 100 2.71 -8.02 -5.67
C LEU A 100 2.09 -7.67 -7.01
N SER A 101 1.83 -8.68 -7.84
CA SER A 101 1.17 -8.46 -9.12
C SER A 101 -0.35 -8.63 -8.99
N LYS A 102 -1.10 -7.88 -9.79
CA LYS A 102 -2.56 -8.03 -9.91
C LYS A 102 -2.89 -9.13 -10.92
N PRO A 103 -3.91 -9.95 -10.66
CA PRO A 103 -4.69 -10.00 -9.44
C PRO A 103 -3.93 -10.69 -8.31
N CYS A 104 -4.02 -10.15 -7.10
CA CYS A 104 -3.36 -10.72 -5.94
C CYS A 104 -4.41 -11.43 -5.07
N PRO A 105 -4.25 -12.72 -4.80
CA PRO A 105 -5.20 -13.41 -3.93
C PRO A 105 -5.19 -12.81 -2.52
N PRO A 106 -6.36 -12.75 -1.85
CA PRO A 106 -6.44 -12.17 -0.50
C PRO A 106 -5.44 -12.78 0.50
N ALA A 107 -5.25 -14.07 0.47
CA ALA A 107 -4.31 -14.74 1.39
C ALA A 107 -2.87 -14.25 1.18
N GLU A 108 -2.47 -14.03 -0.06
CA GLU A 108 -1.13 -13.53 -0.38
C GLU A 108 -0.97 -12.09 0.08
N MET A 109 -1.99 -11.27 -0.11
CA MET A 109 -1.99 -9.89 0.36
C MET A 109 -1.90 -9.84 1.89
N ILE A 110 -2.68 -10.63 2.59
CA ILE A 110 -2.66 -10.68 4.05
C ILE A 110 -1.29 -11.13 4.56
N ASP A 111 -0.69 -12.13 3.93
CA ASP A 111 0.65 -12.58 4.29
C ASP A 111 1.68 -11.45 4.12
N SER A 112 1.58 -10.71 3.04
CA SER A 112 2.47 -9.57 2.77
C SER A 112 2.30 -8.47 3.83
N ILE A 113 1.07 -8.18 4.23
CA ILE A 113 0.79 -7.20 5.28
C ILE A 113 1.37 -7.66 6.62
N GLN A 114 1.23 -8.94 6.94
CA GLN A 114 1.76 -9.48 8.19
C GLN A 114 3.30 -9.38 8.23
N ARG A 115 3.96 -9.62 7.11
CA ARG A 115 5.41 -9.45 7.03
C ARG A 115 5.81 -7.98 7.19
N ALA A 116 5.07 -7.07 6.62
CA ALA A 116 5.30 -5.63 6.79
C ALA A 116 5.06 -5.21 8.23
N ALA A 117 4.01 -5.73 8.87
CA ALA A 117 3.67 -5.42 10.25
C ALA A 117 4.78 -5.85 11.22
N ALA A 118 5.46 -6.94 10.93
CA ALA A 118 6.55 -7.43 11.77
C ALA A 118 7.76 -6.47 11.76
N LYS A 119 7.86 -5.60 10.76
CA LYS A 119 8.94 -4.62 10.64
C LYS A 119 8.52 -3.23 11.10
N ALA A 120 7.26 -3.02 11.33
CA ALA A 120 6.71 -1.71 11.68
C ALA A 120 7.01 -1.33 13.15
#